data_632cc6f2243bd493a5a7db29414c075a
#
_entry.id   632cc6f2243bd493a5a7db29414c075a
#
_cell.length_a   1.000
_cell.length_b   1.000
_cell.length_c   1.000
_cell.angle_alpha   90.00
_cell.angle_beta   90.00
_cell.angle_gamma   90.00
#
_symmetry.space_group_name_H-M   'P 1'
#
loop_
_entity.id
_entity.type
_entity.pdbx_description
1 polymer ?
#
loop_
_entity_poly.entity_id
_entity_poly.type
_entity_poly.pdbx_seq_one_letter_code
_entity_poly.pdbx_strand_id
1 'polypeptide(L)'
;MTSTVHIIGAGISGLSAGVRLAAAGRTVRVHEATQQVGGRCRSYYDGATDLTIDNGNHLLLSGNQHALAYARQIGNLEGLKGPDEARFDFVDFGTDERWVLRMNDGRVPFWVFD
;
A
#
# COMPACT_ATOMS: atom_id res chain seq x y z
N MET A 1 3.81 33.77 -13.97
CA MET A 1 3.39 32.56 -14.70
C MET A 1 3.66 31.38 -13.78
N THR A 2 2.62 30.65 -13.38
CA THR A 2 2.81 29.43 -12.58
C THR A 2 3.23 28.29 -13.50
N SER A 3 4.45 27.79 -13.33
CA SER A 3 4.95 26.64 -14.11
C SER A 3 4.16 25.39 -13.76
N THR A 4 3.78 24.62 -14.77
CA THR A 4 3.16 23.29 -14.58
C THR A 4 4.24 22.28 -14.21
N VAL A 5 3.98 21.49 -13.17
CA VAL A 5 4.82 20.34 -12.78
C VAL A 5 4.32 19.10 -13.51
N HIS A 6 5.21 18.46 -14.25
CA HIS A 6 4.91 17.20 -14.93
C HIS A 6 5.44 16.03 -14.11
N ILE A 7 4.58 15.04 -13.85
CA ILE A 7 4.91 13.79 -13.14
C ILE A 7 4.78 12.66 -14.14
N ILE A 8 5.81 11.85 -14.26
CA ILE A 8 5.85 10.69 -15.15
C ILE A 8 5.57 9.43 -14.30
N GLY A 9 4.47 8.76 -14.60
CA GLY A 9 3.98 7.58 -13.92
C GLY A 9 2.95 7.91 -12.83
N ALA A 10 1.79 7.26 -12.91
CA ALA A 10 0.70 7.36 -11.95
C ALA A 10 0.67 6.17 -10.98
N GLY A 11 1.83 5.63 -10.61
CA GLY A 11 1.95 4.75 -9.46
C GLY A 11 1.77 5.52 -8.14
N ILE A 12 1.74 4.83 -7.02
CA ILE A 12 1.52 5.43 -5.68
C ILE A 12 2.46 6.61 -5.40
N SER A 13 3.73 6.51 -5.79
CA SER A 13 4.70 7.59 -5.58
C SER A 13 4.37 8.83 -6.39
N GLY A 14 4.03 8.64 -7.67
CA GLY A 14 3.64 9.76 -8.56
C GLY A 14 2.33 10.41 -8.13
N LEU A 15 1.35 9.61 -7.75
CA LEU A 15 0.07 10.10 -7.23
C LEU A 15 0.25 10.88 -5.92
N SER A 16 1.06 10.35 -4.99
CA SER A 16 1.36 11.02 -3.72
C SER A 16 2.06 12.36 -3.94
N ALA A 17 3.04 12.42 -4.85
CA ALA A 17 3.70 13.66 -5.22
C ALA A 17 2.70 14.65 -5.84
N GLY A 18 1.84 14.18 -6.74
CA GLY A 18 0.82 15.00 -7.40
C GLY A 18 -0.14 15.64 -6.43
N VAL A 19 -0.69 14.86 -5.51
CA VAL A 19 -1.64 15.33 -4.48
C VAL A 19 -0.97 16.38 -3.57
N ARG A 20 0.27 16.14 -3.14
CA ARG A 20 1.02 17.10 -2.30
C ARG A 20 1.32 18.41 -3.02
N LEU A 21 1.74 18.33 -4.27
CA LEU A 21 2.02 19.52 -5.08
C LEU A 21 0.75 20.31 -5.37
N ALA A 22 -0.35 19.64 -5.68
CA ALA A 22 -1.64 20.28 -5.89
C ALA A 22 -2.15 20.97 -4.60
N ALA A 23 -2.01 20.31 -3.46
CA ALA A 23 -2.34 20.91 -2.17
C ALA A 23 -1.47 22.12 -1.82
N ALA A 24 -0.24 22.19 -2.36
CA ALA A 24 0.65 23.35 -2.26
C ALA A 24 0.36 24.43 -3.34
N GLY A 25 -0.76 24.36 -4.04
CA GLY A 25 -1.18 25.34 -5.04
C GLY A 25 -0.43 25.27 -6.39
N ARG A 26 0.25 24.15 -6.67
CA ARG A 26 0.95 23.97 -7.94
C ARG A 26 0.02 23.36 -8.98
N THR A 27 0.14 23.82 -10.21
CA THR A 27 -0.50 23.13 -11.34
C THR A 27 0.28 21.85 -11.64
N VAL A 28 -0.41 20.71 -11.60
CA VAL A 28 0.22 19.39 -11.80
C VAL A 28 -0.40 18.68 -12.99
N ARG A 29 0.42 18.02 -13.78
CA ARG A 29 0.01 17.11 -14.84
C ARG A 29 0.72 15.77 -14.65
N VAL A 30 -0.07 14.70 -14.45
CA VAL A 30 0.44 13.33 -14.34
C VAL A 30 0.31 12.66 -15.70
N HIS A 31 1.37 11.99 -16.13
CA HIS A 31 1.43 11.21 -17.37
C HIS A 31 1.54 9.73 -17.01
N GLU A 32 0.62 8.92 -17.51
CA GLU A 32 0.59 7.47 -17.29
C GLU A 32 0.56 6.76 -18.65
N ALA A 33 1.37 5.73 -18.80
CA ALA A 33 1.47 4.96 -20.04
C ALA A 33 0.36 3.93 -20.19
N THR A 34 -0.24 3.50 -19.09
CA THR A 34 -1.30 2.51 -19.07
C THR A 34 -2.69 3.14 -18.92
N GLN A 35 -3.74 2.36 -19.17
CA GLN A 35 -5.12 2.85 -19.03
C GLN A 35 -5.58 3.00 -17.57
N GLN A 36 -4.80 2.48 -16.61
CA GLN A 36 -5.15 2.50 -15.20
C GLN A 36 -4.04 3.11 -14.36
N VAL A 37 -4.42 3.90 -13.36
CA VAL A 37 -3.52 4.44 -12.36
C VAL A 37 -3.27 3.43 -11.22
N GLY A 38 -2.33 3.72 -10.32
CA GLY A 38 -2.00 2.87 -9.18
C GLY A 38 -0.73 2.04 -9.37
N GLY A 39 -0.29 1.82 -10.61
CA GLY A 39 0.90 1.03 -10.90
C GLY A 39 0.74 -0.42 -10.42
N ARG A 40 1.64 -0.87 -9.55
CA ARG A 40 1.58 -2.21 -8.96
C ARG A 40 0.55 -2.33 -7.83
N CYS A 41 0.16 -1.23 -7.19
CA CYS A 41 -0.86 -1.19 -6.13
C CYS A 41 -2.24 -0.95 -6.76
N ARG A 42 -2.73 -1.93 -7.49
CA ARG A 42 -4.05 -1.90 -8.12
C ARG A 42 -4.77 -3.22 -7.94
N SER A 43 -6.08 -3.17 -7.92
CA SER A 43 -6.94 -4.34 -7.97
C SER A 43 -7.50 -4.49 -9.39
N TYR A 44 -7.88 -5.69 -9.76
CA TYR A 44 -8.55 -5.97 -11.01
C TYR A 44 -9.57 -7.11 -10.82
N TYR A 45 -10.57 -7.13 -11.68
CA TYR A 45 -11.54 -8.21 -11.69
C TYR A 45 -10.96 -9.42 -12.39
N ASP A 46 -10.99 -10.58 -11.73
CA ASP A 46 -10.59 -11.86 -12.26
C ASP A 46 -11.84 -12.70 -12.61
N GLY A 47 -12.10 -12.88 -13.90
CA GLY A 47 -13.26 -13.62 -14.38
C GLY A 47 -13.21 -15.13 -14.12
N ALA A 48 -12.04 -15.70 -13.77
CA ALA A 48 -11.92 -17.12 -13.46
C ALA A 48 -12.41 -17.42 -12.02
N THR A 49 -12.21 -16.51 -11.12
CA THR A 49 -12.63 -16.63 -9.70
C THR A 49 -13.89 -15.87 -9.37
N ASP A 50 -14.39 -15.01 -10.29
CA ASP A 50 -15.50 -14.07 -10.07
C ASP A 50 -15.25 -13.12 -8.89
N LEU A 51 -14.00 -12.70 -8.72
CA LEU A 51 -13.56 -11.83 -7.62
C LEU A 51 -12.79 -10.62 -8.12
N THR A 52 -12.85 -9.53 -7.36
CA THR A 52 -11.88 -8.46 -7.49
C THR A 52 -10.68 -8.78 -6.60
N ILE A 53 -9.52 -8.97 -7.21
CA ILE A 53 -8.28 -9.37 -6.56
C ILE A 53 -7.21 -8.29 -6.73
N ASP A 54 -6.29 -8.24 -5.77
CA ASP A 54 -5.15 -7.34 -5.83
C ASP A 54 -4.05 -7.87 -6.75
N ASN A 55 -3.35 -6.96 -7.40
CA ASN A 55 -2.19 -7.28 -8.25
C ASN A 55 -0.96 -7.64 -7.40
N GLY A 56 -1.13 -8.54 -6.48
CA GLY A 56 -0.11 -9.01 -5.56
C GLY A 56 -0.47 -8.74 -4.10
N ASN A 57 0.28 -9.37 -3.21
CA ASN A 57 0.08 -9.23 -1.79
C ASN A 57 0.70 -7.91 -1.29
N HIS A 58 -0.11 -6.98 -0.85
CA HIS A 58 0.32 -5.68 -0.33
C HIS A 58 0.03 -5.59 1.17
N LEU A 59 1.06 -5.78 1.96
CA LEU A 59 0.98 -5.60 3.39
C LEU A 59 1.33 -4.15 3.77
N LEU A 60 0.43 -3.47 4.44
CA LEU A 60 0.65 -2.15 5.02
C LEU A 60 0.80 -2.28 6.53
N LEU A 61 1.95 -1.89 7.04
CA LEU A 61 2.23 -1.89 8.48
C LEU A 61 1.98 -0.51 9.08
N SER A 62 1.69 -0.46 10.38
CA SER A 62 1.53 0.79 11.14
C SER A 62 2.76 1.71 11.07
N GLY A 63 3.94 1.16 10.88
CA GLY A 63 5.20 1.89 10.65
C GLY A 63 5.31 2.56 9.27
N ASN A 64 4.45 2.24 8.31
CA ASN A 64 4.45 2.87 6.99
C ASN A 64 3.80 4.26 7.00
N GLN A 65 4.33 5.17 7.80
CA GLN A 65 3.74 6.48 8.10
C GLN A 65 3.44 7.33 6.86
N HIS A 66 4.30 7.27 5.84
CA HIS A 66 4.08 8.03 4.59
C HIS A 66 2.90 7.48 3.77
N ALA A 67 2.70 6.17 3.74
CA ALA A 67 1.55 5.55 3.08
C ALA A 67 0.24 5.88 3.83
N LEU A 68 0.26 5.81 5.16
CA LEU A 68 -0.87 6.20 6.00
C LEU A 68 -1.21 7.70 5.86
N ALA A 69 -0.19 8.57 5.79
CA ALA A 69 -0.38 9.99 5.56
C ALA A 69 -1.01 10.28 4.19
N TYR A 70 -0.58 9.55 3.16
CA TYR A 70 -1.19 9.63 1.84
C TYR A 70 -2.66 9.17 1.86
N ALA A 71 -2.96 8.02 2.48
CA ALA A 71 -4.32 7.52 2.63
C ALA A 71 -5.24 8.53 3.35
N ARG A 72 -4.75 9.18 4.41
CA ARG A 72 -5.48 10.27 5.08
C ARG A 72 -5.74 11.45 4.15
N GLN A 73 -4.72 11.86 3.40
CA GLN A 73 -4.80 13.03 2.51
C GLN A 73 -5.82 12.85 1.39
N ILE A 74 -5.99 11.62 0.89
CA ILE A 74 -7.00 11.29 -0.12
C ILE A 74 -8.36 10.89 0.47
N GLY A 75 -8.50 10.94 1.81
CA GLY A 75 -9.76 10.63 2.49
C GLY A 75 -10.15 9.15 2.51
N ASN A 76 -9.19 8.24 2.34
CA ASN A 76 -9.45 6.79 2.27
C ASN A 76 -8.69 5.97 3.33
N LEU A 77 -8.44 6.55 4.50
CA LEU A 77 -7.80 5.80 5.59
C LEU A 77 -8.68 4.64 6.09
N GLU A 78 -9.98 4.87 6.18
CA GLU A 78 -10.96 3.88 6.64
C GLU A 78 -11.18 2.73 5.63
N GLY A 79 -10.77 2.93 4.38
CA GLY A 79 -10.75 1.88 3.36
C GLY A 79 -9.67 0.82 3.60
N LEU A 80 -8.67 1.12 4.43
CA LEU A 80 -7.65 0.15 4.82
C LEU A 80 -8.25 -0.80 5.87
N LYS A 81 -8.35 -2.06 5.52
CA LYS A 81 -8.85 -3.12 6.39
C LYS A 81 -7.75 -4.11 6.68
N GLY A 82 -7.76 -4.66 7.87
CA GLY A 82 -6.78 -5.67 8.31
C GLY A 82 -7.28 -6.42 9.52
N PRO A 83 -6.61 -7.52 9.90
CA PRO A 83 -6.88 -8.20 11.15
C PRO A 83 -6.47 -7.33 12.35
N ASP A 84 -7.08 -7.58 13.49
CA ASP A 84 -6.76 -6.88 14.75
C ASP A 84 -5.37 -7.27 15.28
N GLU A 85 -4.86 -8.44 14.89
CA GLU A 85 -3.56 -8.97 15.29
C GLU A 85 -2.68 -9.22 14.07
N ALA A 86 -1.42 -8.81 14.12
CA ALA A 86 -0.41 -9.12 13.12
C ALA A 86 0.12 -10.55 13.34
N ARG A 87 -0.61 -11.52 12.82
CA ARG A 87 -0.33 -12.94 12.92
C ARG A 87 0.03 -13.52 11.56
N PHE A 88 1.12 -14.29 11.52
CA PHE A 88 1.62 -14.93 10.31
C PHE A 88 1.85 -16.42 10.59
N ASP A 89 1.13 -17.27 9.87
CA ASP A 89 1.29 -18.71 9.94
C ASP A 89 2.33 -19.17 8.92
N PHE A 90 3.32 -19.92 9.36
CA PHE A 90 4.40 -20.46 8.54
C PHE A 90 4.38 -21.99 8.55
N VAL A 91 4.92 -22.56 7.48
CA VAL A 91 5.18 -23.99 7.35
C VAL A 91 6.52 -24.19 6.64
N ASP A 92 7.37 -25.05 7.18
CA ASP A 92 8.54 -25.56 6.49
C ASP A 92 8.16 -26.87 5.79
N PHE A 93 8.15 -26.86 4.46
CA PHE A 93 7.81 -28.05 3.68
C PHE A 93 8.89 -29.14 3.69
N GLY A 94 10.10 -28.84 4.14
CA GLY A 94 11.18 -29.82 4.29
C GLY A 94 11.05 -30.67 5.54
N THR A 95 10.59 -30.06 6.64
CA THR A 95 10.46 -30.68 7.96
C THR A 95 9.01 -30.92 8.40
N ASP A 96 8.03 -30.40 7.65
CA ASP A 96 6.59 -30.31 7.99
C ASP A 96 6.35 -29.57 9.32
N GLU A 97 7.30 -28.76 9.74
CA GLU A 97 7.21 -27.96 10.94
C GLU A 97 6.32 -26.74 10.71
N ARG A 98 5.47 -26.42 11.68
CA ARG A 98 4.53 -25.29 11.61
C ARG A 98 4.73 -24.39 12.82
N TRP A 99 4.79 -23.08 12.56
CA TRP A 99 4.85 -22.10 13.64
C TRP A 99 4.05 -20.86 13.30
N VAL A 100 3.79 -20.05 14.30
CA VAL A 100 3.05 -18.80 14.18
C VAL A 100 3.92 -17.67 14.69
N LEU A 101 4.17 -16.67 13.85
CA LEU A 101 4.77 -15.41 14.25
C LEU A 101 3.66 -14.43 14.64
N ARG A 102 3.69 -13.93 15.88
CA ARG A 102 2.81 -12.88 16.36
C ARG A 102 3.62 -11.64 16.67
N MET A 103 3.37 -10.57 15.96
CA MET A 103 4.04 -9.30 16.21
C MET A 103 3.31 -8.56 17.32
N ASN A 104 4.05 -8.13 18.33
CA ASN A 104 3.50 -7.32 19.42
C ASN A 104 3.29 -5.87 19.00
N ASP A 105 2.33 -5.21 19.63
CA ASP A 105 2.16 -3.77 19.55
C ASP A 105 3.29 -3.06 20.32
N GLY A 106 3.93 -2.11 19.70
CA GLY A 106 4.96 -1.30 20.35
C GLY A 106 6.24 -1.18 19.55
N ARG A 107 7.21 -0.46 20.14
CA ARG A 107 8.48 -0.12 19.47
C ARG A 107 9.56 -1.20 19.65
N VAL A 108 9.41 -2.06 20.64
CA VAL A 108 10.38 -3.13 20.92
C VAL A 108 9.84 -4.43 20.36
N PRO A 109 10.56 -5.08 19.44
CA PRO A 109 10.10 -6.30 18.78
C PRO A 109 10.34 -7.51 19.71
N PHE A 110 9.54 -7.70 20.75
CA PHE A 110 9.70 -8.82 21.69
C PHE A 110 9.54 -10.19 21.01
N TRP A 111 8.80 -10.26 19.91
CA TRP A 111 8.61 -11.45 19.09
C TRP A 111 9.91 -11.99 18.44
N VAL A 112 11.01 -11.25 18.50
CA VAL A 112 12.34 -11.71 18.01
C VAL A 112 13.01 -12.63 19.04
N PHE A 113 12.53 -12.63 20.27
CA PHE A 113 13.13 -13.37 21.40
C PHE A 113 12.33 -14.60 21.82
N ASP A 114 11.18 -14.83 21.19
CA ASP A 114 10.35 -16.04 21.33
C ASP A 114 10.73 -17.06 20.27
#